data_df4eba7938c3063ffa58c9deab3c05db
#
_entry.id   df4eba7938c3063ffa58c9deab3c05db
#
_cell.length_a   1.000
_cell.length_b   1.000
_cell.length_c   1.000
_cell.angle_alpha   90.00
_cell.angle_beta   90.00
_cell.angle_gamma   90.00
#
_symmetry.space_group_name_H-M   'P 1'
#
loop_
_entity.id
_entity.type
_entity.pdbx_description
1 polymer ?
#
loop_
_entity_poly.entity_id
_entity_poly.type
_entity_poly.pdbx_seq_one_letter_code
_entity_poly.pdbx_strand_id
1 'polypeptide(L)'
;ESTLHWAQSLNQYSPSYLDPHNLLPGIEKHELSHHLAHAWSVLPFCPFDRGLIVVMDGMGNTREEICRAGDSFHSDLALPHAKSFLETPDADNLSNGKGWREGETVYQFEDYSLKLLFKRWICENTPTLLYNYGFENMESLGAIYSRISSHIFGDWNACGKVMGMAPWANKWNEGEKRAKSDWILRGPLQNLEVNWERLQNAPNPNQWNDKSNHPLYAQMSADIQRDLENTVHDFLANLQEKTGEKNICIVGGVALNCALNGRLAKDAGFENIFVPPWPGDDGLAIGCAFFGHHLKHSPTSKTNPMPYLGTHFDEQYILESLSEYESWLECYLSPDLSSAVAEELANGKTVAVFRGRAEFGPRALGNRSILADPRVEGMVDRINSAIKKREGFRPFAPVVRAESAQEYFDFQGTSPFMSFTAQVKTKELPAITHADGSARLQTLSRDDNPDFDDLLLAFEKRTGLPVLLNTSFNLAGDPLVETPENAIQTFLDSELDLLVLGQYLVRKKSLPSDLEAKPIHTPGNAEMVSDQEGEPLNVRISSAGRTHDSDALELGIWEACDGQSTISEIQAWFQEEHGESAKGIQSRFERLWQKRLIQFQHPEHS
;
A
#
# COMPACT_ATOMS: atom_id res chain seq x y z
N GLU A 1 9.12 12.43 3.37
CA GLU A 1 9.58 13.70 2.75
C GLU A 1 10.98 13.46 2.23
N SER A 2 11.04 13.36 0.95
CA SER A 2 12.06 12.67 0.21
C SER A 2 13.42 13.39 0.20
N THR A 3 14.47 12.63 -0.03
CA THR A 3 15.81 13.05 -0.44
C THR A 3 15.77 14.16 -1.52
N LEU A 4 14.73 14.20 -2.35
CA LEU A 4 14.47 15.22 -3.35
C LEU A 4 14.23 16.61 -2.71
N HIS A 5 13.40 16.67 -1.67
CA HIS A 5 13.10 17.93 -0.97
C HIS A 5 14.34 18.48 -0.26
N TRP A 6 15.14 17.59 0.29
CA TRP A 6 16.41 17.94 0.92
C TRP A 6 17.45 18.41 -0.12
N ALA A 7 17.59 17.71 -1.25
CA ALA A 7 18.49 18.11 -2.34
C ALA A 7 18.06 19.42 -3.00
N GLN A 8 16.76 19.68 -3.16
CA GLN A 8 16.20 20.94 -3.64
C GLN A 8 16.45 22.10 -2.67
N SER A 9 16.36 21.85 -1.35
CA SER A 9 16.63 22.87 -0.32
C SER A 9 18.09 23.32 -0.31
N LEU A 10 19.00 22.49 -0.79
CA LEU A 10 20.43 22.79 -0.92
C LEU A 10 20.79 23.41 -2.28
N ASN A 11 19.82 23.59 -3.19
CA ASN A 11 20.03 24.05 -4.57
C ASN A 11 21.07 23.22 -5.36
N GLN A 12 21.14 21.91 -5.07
CA GLN A 12 22.20 20.98 -5.50
C GLN A 12 21.65 19.71 -6.16
N TYR A 13 20.49 19.81 -6.82
CA TYR A 13 19.97 18.66 -7.55
C TYR A 13 20.70 18.47 -8.88
N SER A 14 21.70 17.61 -8.85
CA SER A 14 22.38 17.09 -10.04
C SER A 14 22.80 15.65 -9.76
N PRO A 15 22.77 14.73 -10.73
CA PRO A 15 23.24 13.35 -10.59
C PRO A 15 24.67 13.26 -10.02
N SER A 16 25.54 14.21 -10.35
CA SER A 16 26.90 14.30 -9.84
C SER A 16 27.02 14.69 -8.36
N TYR A 17 25.92 14.93 -7.67
CA TYR A 17 25.87 15.37 -6.27
C TYR A 17 25.14 14.39 -5.34
N LEU A 18 25.01 13.12 -5.70
CA LEU A 18 24.38 12.10 -4.84
C LEU A 18 25.05 11.94 -3.48
N ASP A 19 26.31 12.37 -3.35
CA ASP A 19 26.99 12.43 -2.06
C ASP A 19 27.68 13.80 -1.87
N PRO A 20 26.90 14.90 -1.77
CA PRO A 20 27.44 16.25 -1.68
C PRO A 20 28.26 16.48 -0.40
N HIS A 21 28.06 15.66 0.62
CA HIS A 21 28.78 15.71 1.89
C HIS A 21 29.94 14.72 1.97
N ASN A 22 30.22 13.98 0.88
CA ASN A 22 31.22 12.94 0.83
C ASN A 22 31.10 11.94 2.01
N LEU A 23 29.84 11.49 2.24
CA LEU A 23 29.51 10.58 3.34
C LEU A 23 30.24 9.23 3.23
N LEU A 24 30.66 8.86 2.01
CA LEU A 24 31.38 7.63 1.73
C LEU A 24 32.72 7.96 1.02
N PRO A 25 33.68 8.55 1.73
CA PRO A 25 34.96 8.95 1.14
C PRO A 25 35.77 7.71 0.70
N GLY A 26 36.36 7.78 -0.49
CA GLY A 26 37.21 6.71 -1.02
C GLY A 26 36.48 5.50 -1.58
N ILE A 27 35.13 5.51 -1.60
CA ILE A 27 34.32 4.49 -2.26
C ILE A 27 34.04 4.92 -3.69
N GLU A 28 34.26 4.01 -4.64
CA GLU A 28 33.86 4.22 -6.04
C GLU A 28 32.33 4.31 -6.13
N LYS A 29 31.82 5.34 -6.80
CA LYS A 29 30.39 5.63 -6.93
C LYS A 29 29.95 5.43 -8.36
N HIS A 30 28.84 4.73 -8.53
CA HIS A 30 28.16 4.53 -9.81
C HIS A 30 26.73 5.00 -9.69
N GLU A 31 26.28 5.74 -10.69
CA GLU A 31 24.92 6.25 -10.79
C GLU A 31 24.22 5.57 -11.96
N LEU A 32 22.95 5.25 -11.83
CA LEU A 32 22.10 4.69 -12.88
C LEU A 32 21.04 5.68 -13.30
N SER A 33 20.72 5.73 -14.60
CA SER A 33 19.48 6.37 -15.02
C SER A 33 18.26 5.65 -14.42
N HIS A 34 17.21 6.42 -14.12
CA HIS A 34 16.04 5.95 -13.39
C HIS A 34 15.40 4.72 -14.03
N HIS A 35 15.12 4.77 -15.34
CA HIS A 35 14.53 3.64 -16.05
C HIS A 35 15.46 2.43 -16.16
N LEU A 36 16.77 2.65 -16.26
CA LEU A 36 17.74 1.54 -16.22
C LEU A 36 17.75 0.88 -14.83
N ALA A 37 17.62 1.66 -13.74
CA ALA A 37 17.53 1.10 -12.39
C ALA A 37 16.26 0.26 -12.22
N HIS A 38 15.11 0.69 -12.76
CA HIS A 38 13.89 -0.13 -12.80
C HIS A 38 14.10 -1.43 -13.59
N ALA A 39 14.77 -1.39 -14.73
CA ALA A 39 15.06 -2.61 -15.50
C ALA A 39 15.90 -3.60 -14.70
N TRP A 40 16.91 -3.10 -13.98
CA TRP A 40 17.78 -3.94 -13.12
C TRP A 40 17.07 -4.41 -11.83
N SER A 41 15.98 -3.76 -11.41
CA SER A 41 15.20 -4.21 -10.25
C SER A 41 14.44 -5.51 -10.51
N VAL A 42 14.18 -5.83 -11.77
CA VAL A 42 13.41 -7.03 -12.17
C VAL A 42 14.28 -8.09 -12.82
N LEU A 43 15.33 -7.71 -13.56
CA LEU A 43 16.13 -8.62 -14.38
C LEU A 43 16.71 -9.82 -13.62
N PRO A 44 17.27 -9.69 -12.39
CA PRO A 44 17.77 -10.81 -11.62
C PRO A 44 16.70 -11.77 -11.10
N PHE A 45 15.45 -11.33 -11.04
CA PHE A 45 14.31 -12.06 -10.47
C PHE A 45 13.32 -12.55 -11.53
N CYS A 46 13.51 -12.09 -12.77
CA CYS A 46 12.67 -12.48 -13.88
C CYS A 46 12.78 -13.99 -14.14
N PRO A 47 11.67 -14.73 -14.17
CA PRO A 47 11.70 -16.19 -14.37
C PRO A 47 11.99 -16.61 -15.82
N PHE A 48 12.32 -15.66 -16.70
CA PHE A 48 12.53 -15.87 -18.13
C PHE A 48 13.97 -15.55 -18.51
N ASP A 49 14.54 -16.29 -19.48
CA ASP A 49 15.89 -16.02 -19.99
C ASP A 49 15.87 -14.92 -21.05
N ARG A 50 14.70 -14.69 -21.69
CA ARG A 50 14.53 -13.65 -22.69
C ARG A 50 13.11 -13.09 -22.70
N GLY A 51 12.97 -11.85 -23.17
CA GLY A 51 11.69 -11.17 -23.27
C GLY A 51 11.84 -9.65 -23.34
N LEU A 52 10.78 -8.95 -22.91
CA LEU A 52 10.74 -7.51 -22.83
C LEU A 52 10.66 -7.04 -21.38
N ILE A 53 11.30 -5.92 -21.06
CA ILE A 53 11.07 -5.17 -19.83
C ILE A 53 10.47 -3.83 -20.22
N VAL A 54 9.30 -3.53 -19.68
CA VAL A 54 8.58 -2.28 -19.91
C VAL A 54 8.59 -1.47 -18.62
N VAL A 55 9.19 -0.28 -18.70
CA VAL A 55 9.22 0.70 -17.62
C VAL A 55 8.18 1.77 -17.92
N MET A 56 7.18 1.88 -17.04
CA MET A 56 6.13 2.89 -17.09
C MET A 56 6.05 3.56 -15.72
N ASP A 57 6.48 4.80 -15.65
CA ASP A 57 6.58 5.50 -14.37
C ASP A 57 5.98 6.91 -14.44
N GLY A 58 6.06 7.64 -13.30
CA GLY A 58 5.64 9.03 -13.23
C GLY A 58 6.64 9.96 -13.91
N MET A 59 7.93 9.75 -13.67
CA MET A 59 8.99 10.65 -14.11
C MET A 59 10.37 9.98 -13.99
N GLY A 60 11.10 9.92 -15.11
CA GLY A 60 12.51 9.53 -15.10
C GLY A 60 13.49 10.71 -15.15
N ASN A 61 14.74 10.45 -15.47
CA ASN A 61 15.78 11.48 -15.61
C ASN A 61 15.48 12.45 -16.74
N THR A 62 16.02 13.67 -16.62
CA THR A 62 16.04 14.60 -17.74
C THR A 62 17.01 14.11 -18.81
N ARG A 63 16.72 14.43 -20.07
CA ARG A 63 17.66 14.13 -21.17
C ARG A 63 18.98 14.88 -20.98
N GLU A 64 18.95 16.08 -20.41
CA GLU A 64 20.14 16.87 -20.09
C GLU A 64 21.05 16.15 -19.09
N GLU A 65 20.48 15.58 -18.02
CA GLU A 65 21.22 14.77 -17.03
C GLU A 65 21.90 13.58 -17.69
N ILE A 66 21.14 12.82 -18.48
CA ILE A 66 21.66 11.64 -19.19
C ILE A 66 22.77 12.00 -20.19
N CYS A 67 22.64 13.09 -20.93
CA CYS A 67 23.64 13.52 -21.92
C CYS A 67 24.91 14.16 -21.30
N ARG A 68 24.81 14.68 -20.07
CA ARG A 68 25.96 15.25 -19.33
C ARG A 68 26.70 14.25 -18.48
N ALA A 69 26.20 13.05 -18.38
CA ALA A 69 26.75 12.00 -17.55
C ALA A 69 28.22 11.71 -17.91
N GLY A 70 29.05 11.60 -16.86
CA GLY A 70 30.45 11.21 -16.96
C GLY A 70 30.61 9.69 -16.87
N ASP A 71 31.87 9.22 -16.77
CA ASP A 71 32.22 7.80 -16.78
C ASP A 71 31.57 6.98 -15.63
N SER A 72 31.13 7.63 -14.54
CA SER A 72 30.47 6.99 -13.41
C SER A 72 28.93 6.93 -13.53
N PHE A 73 28.34 7.57 -14.55
CA PHE A 73 26.90 7.55 -14.78
C PHE A 73 26.55 6.57 -15.91
N HIS A 74 25.73 5.61 -15.58
CA HIS A 74 25.28 4.58 -16.51
C HIS A 74 23.85 4.88 -16.98
N SER A 75 23.68 5.11 -18.26
CA SER A 75 22.38 5.31 -18.87
C SER A 75 22.06 4.25 -19.91
N ASP A 76 20.78 4.09 -20.16
CA ASP A 76 20.29 3.18 -21.19
C ASP A 76 20.61 3.65 -22.62
N LEU A 77 20.92 4.94 -22.85
CA LEU A 77 21.37 5.43 -24.14
C LEU A 77 22.75 4.87 -24.55
N ALA A 78 23.54 4.38 -23.57
CA ALA A 78 24.80 3.69 -23.84
C ALA A 78 24.60 2.21 -24.22
N LEU A 79 23.40 1.65 -24.04
CA LEU A 79 23.10 0.27 -24.42
C LEU A 79 23.03 0.09 -25.93
N PRO A 80 23.27 -1.14 -26.45
CA PRO A 80 22.98 -1.45 -27.83
C PRO A 80 21.51 -1.20 -28.16
N HIS A 81 21.26 -0.55 -29.29
CA HIS A 81 19.90 -0.36 -29.80
C HIS A 81 19.46 -1.60 -30.57
N ALA A 82 18.20 -2.01 -30.40
CA ALA A 82 17.62 -3.06 -31.21
C ALA A 82 17.44 -2.57 -32.67
N LYS A 83 17.47 -3.50 -33.66
CA LYS A 83 17.22 -3.15 -35.07
C LYS A 83 15.86 -2.49 -35.28
N SER A 84 14.89 -2.78 -34.42
CA SER A 84 13.54 -2.21 -34.42
C SER A 84 13.37 -1.07 -33.42
N PHE A 85 14.49 -0.44 -33.00
CA PHE A 85 14.43 0.68 -32.07
C PHE A 85 13.50 1.78 -32.57
N LEU A 86 12.62 2.22 -31.68
CA LEU A 86 11.69 3.31 -31.90
C LEU A 86 11.91 4.37 -30.85
N GLU A 87 12.13 5.59 -31.31
CA GLU A 87 12.17 6.77 -30.44
C GLU A 87 11.01 7.70 -30.84
N THR A 88 10.57 8.54 -29.91
CA THR A 88 9.53 9.52 -30.27
C THR A 88 10.01 10.47 -31.35
N PRO A 89 9.16 10.88 -32.29
CA PRO A 89 9.55 11.62 -33.50
C PRO A 89 10.34 12.91 -33.26
N ASP A 90 10.12 13.55 -32.10
CA ASP A 90 10.74 14.82 -31.76
C ASP A 90 12.09 14.67 -31.04
N ALA A 91 12.55 13.45 -30.79
CA ALA A 91 13.80 13.21 -30.07
C ALA A 91 15.01 13.85 -30.74
N ASP A 92 15.06 13.85 -32.05
CA ASP A 92 16.14 14.46 -32.84
C ASP A 92 16.12 15.99 -32.81
N ASN A 93 14.97 16.61 -32.53
CA ASN A 93 14.77 18.06 -32.49
C ASN A 93 14.97 18.64 -31.07
N LEU A 94 15.27 17.79 -30.07
CA LEU A 94 15.49 18.21 -28.68
C LEU A 94 16.82 18.95 -28.57
N SER A 95 16.84 20.24 -28.84
CA SER A 95 18.01 21.09 -28.65
C SER A 95 18.52 20.97 -27.22
N ASN A 96 19.67 20.33 -27.04
CA ASN A 96 20.37 20.16 -25.76
C ASN A 96 19.63 19.36 -24.67
N GLY A 97 18.50 18.71 -24.95
CA GLY A 97 17.74 17.86 -24.01
C GLY A 97 17.04 18.58 -22.86
N LYS A 98 17.09 19.93 -22.84
CA LYS A 98 16.49 20.74 -21.78
C LYS A 98 14.97 20.73 -21.86
N GLY A 99 14.32 20.49 -20.71
CA GLY A 99 12.85 20.45 -20.62
C GLY A 99 12.22 19.16 -21.13
N TRP A 100 13.01 18.07 -21.26
CA TRP A 100 12.54 16.75 -21.63
C TRP A 100 12.99 15.69 -20.62
N ARG A 101 12.11 14.73 -20.32
CA ARG A 101 12.35 13.62 -19.40
C ARG A 101 11.98 12.28 -19.99
N GLU A 102 12.52 11.21 -19.39
CA GLU A 102 12.08 9.84 -19.67
C GLU A 102 10.61 9.70 -19.28
N GLY A 103 9.78 9.25 -20.21
CA GLY A 103 8.38 8.90 -19.98
C GLY A 103 8.21 7.40 -19.83
N GLU A 104 8.30 6.65 -20.94
CA GLU A 104 8.24 5.20 -20.94
C GLU A 104 9.42 4.62 -21.72
N THR A 105 9.89 3.44 -21.29
CA THR A 105 11.03 2.76 -21.93
C THR A 105 10.77 1.26 -22.05
N VAL A 106 11.18 0.67 -23.18
CA VAL A 106 11.13 -0.77 -23.40
C VAL A 106 12.53 -1.28 -23.73
N TYR A 107 12.94 -2.29 -22.98
CA TYR A 107 14.15 -3.05 -23.24
C TYR A 107 13.78 -4.45 -23.75
N GLN A 108 14.58 -4.97 -24.69
CA GLN A 108 14.65 -6.39 -24.98
C GLN A 108 15.81 -6.96 -24.15
N PHE A 109 15.59 -8.07 -23.50
CA PHE A 109 16.63 -8.73 -22.72
C PHE A 109 16.86 -10.18 -23.17
N GLU A 110 18.11 -10.61 -23.03
CA GLU A 110 18.52 -12.00 -23.14
C GLU A 110 19.55 -12.23 -22.01
N ASP A 111 19.20 -13.08 -21.05
CA ASP A 111 19.86 -13.22 -19.76
C ASP A 111 20.01 -11.87 -19.04
N TYR A 112 21.25 -11.38 -18.87
CA TYR A 112 21.57 -10.07 -18.28
C TYR A 112 21.94 -9.01 -19.32
N SER A 113 21.81 -9.33 -20.62
CA SER A 113 22.07 -8.39 -21.70
C SER A 113 20.81 -7.59 -22.02
N LEU A 114 20.90 -6.28 -21.97
CA LEU A 114 19.83 -5.36 -22.31
C LEU A 114 20.09 -4.68 -23.63
N LYS A 115 19.04 -4.51 -24.43
CA LYS A 115 19.02 -3.69 -25.65
C LYS A 115 17.86 -2.72 -25.57
N LEU A 116 18.10 -1.45 -25.86
CA LEU A 116 17.03 -0.45 -25.94
C LEU A 116 16.19 -0.68 -27.18
N LEU A 117 14.88 -0.87 -27.01
CA LEU A 117 13.93 -1.13 -28.08
C LEU A 117 13.01 0.06 -28.37
N PHE A 118 12.60 0.76 -27.32
CA PHE A 118 11.72 1.92 -27.39
C PHE A 118 12.02 2.88 -26.25
N LYS A 119 11.98 4.20 -26.53
CA LYS A 119 12.04 5.24 -25.54
C LYS A 119 11.16 6.41 -25.92
N ARG A 120 10.33 6.84 -25.01
CA ARG A 120 9.52 8.04 -25.15
C ARG A 120 10.04 9.13 -24.23
N TRP A 121 10.29 10.28 -24.85
CA TRP A 121 10.60 11.51 -24.13
C TRP A 121 9.34 12.34 -23.97
N ILE A 122 9.16 12.93 -22.82
CA ILE A 122 8.01 13.77 -22.47
C ILE A 122 8.47 15.18 -22.13
N CYS A 123 7.64 16.17 -22.48
CA CYS A 123 7.94 17.57 -22.23
C CYS A 123 7.63 17.98 -20.78
N GLU A 124 8.54 18.74 -20.15
CA GLU A 124 8.31 19.35 -18.85
C GLU A 124 7.47 20.64 -18.92
N ASN A 125 7.32 21.23 -20.11
CA ASN A 125 6.66 22.53 -20.31
C ASN A 125 5.21 22.36 -20.77
N THR A 126 4.52 21.33 -20.34
CA THR A 126 3.08 21.18 -20.57
C THR A 126 2.30 22.26 -19.82
N PRO A 127 1.03 22.55 -20.20
CA PRO A 127 0.27 23.61 -19.56
C PRO A 127 0.25 23.50 -18.05
N THR A 128 0.75 24.52 -17.38
CA THR A 128 0.79 24.56 -15.89
C THR A 128 -0.63 24.54 -15.36
N LEU A 129 -0.89 23.69 -14.42
CA LEU A 129 -2.21 23.53 -13.88
C LEU A 129 -2.21 23.32 -12.40
N LEU A 130 -3.11 23.97 -11.80
CA LEU A 130 -3.89 23.83 -10.59
C LEU A 130 -3.25 23.18 -9.36
N TYR A 131 -2.19 22.36 -9.43
CA TYR A 131 -1.73 21.58 -8.31
C TYR A 131 -0.25 21.77 -8.01
N ASN A 132 0.17 21.38 -6.81
CA ASN A 132 1.40 21.78 -6.16
C ASN A 132 2.66 21.07 -6.69
N TYR A 133 2.53 20.07 -7.55
CA TYR A 133 3.64 19.22 -7.98
C TYR A 133 3.87 19.34 -9.48
N GLY A 134 5.05 19.82 -9.86
CA GLY A 134 5.39 20.08 -11.26
C GLY A 134 5.32 18.86 -12.19
N PHE A 135 5.55 17.64 -11.67
CA PHE A 135 5.50 16.43 -12.48
C PHE A 135 4.08 16.07 -12.96
N GLU A 136 3.03 16.49 -12.28
CA GLU A 136 1.64 16.26 -12.69
C GLU A 136 1.27 16.98 -14.00
N ASN A 137 2.10 17.89 -14.45
CA ASN A 137 1.93 18.60 -15.71
C ASN A 137 2.70 17.92 -16.87
N MET A 138 3.29 16.77 -16.65
CA MET A 138 3.99 15.98 -17.65
C MET A 138 3.05 15.00 -18.35
N GLU A 139 3.47 14.52 -19.51
CA GLU A 139 2.68 13.63 -20.37
C GLU A 139 2.99 12.15 -20.17
N SER A 140 3.73 11.77 -19.13
CA SER A 140 3.90 10.34 -18.80
C SER A 140 2.57 9.75 -18.34
N LEU A 141 2.39 8.45 -18.56
CA LEU A 141 1.18 7.75 -18.14
C LEU A 141 0.95 7.86 -16.61
N GLY A 142 2.03 7.72 -15.84
CA GLY A 142 1.98 7.84 -14.38
C GLY A 142 1.65 9.25 -13.91
N ALA A 143 2.26 10.28 -14.49
CA ALA A 143 2.00 11.67 -14.11
C ALA A 143 0.55 12.10 -14.40
N ILE A 144 0.00 11.73 -15.55
CA ILE A 144 -1.39 12.05 -15.89
C ILE A 144 -2.35 11.33 -14.94
N TYR A 145 -2.07 10.06 -14.59
CA TYR A 145 -2.88 9.32 -13.63
C TYR A 145 -2.81 9.96 -12.23
N SER A 146 -1.63 10.36 -11.78
CA SER A 146 -1.42 11.07 -10.51
C SER A 146 -2.13 12.42 -10.48
N ARG A 147 -2.24 13.10 -11.64
CA ARG A 147 -3.00 14.34 -11.75
C ARG A 147 -4.49 14.16 -11.45
N ILE A 148 -5.10 13.09 -11.94
CA ILE A 148 -6.49 12.75 -11.61
C ILE A 148 -6.62 12.49 -10.10
N SER A 149 -5.62 11.82 -9.52
CA SER A 149 -5.55 11.60 -8.06
C SER A 149 -5.52 12.92 -7.28
N SER A 150 -4.65 13.85 -7.66
CA SER A 150 -4.59 15.20 -7.06
C SER A 150 -5.89 15.96 -7.24
N HIS A 151 -6.51 15.88 -8.42
CA HIS A 151 -7.78 16.56 -8.68
C HIS A 151 -8.90 16.08 -7.75
N ILE A 152 -9.00 14.77 -7.52
CA ILE A 152 -10.10 14.18 -6.73
C ILE A 152 -9.79 14.30 -5.23
N PHE A 153 -8.60 13.93 -4.80
CA PHE A 153 -8.26 13.73 -3.38
C PHE A 153 -7.32 14.78 -2.80
N GLY A 154 -6.75 15.69 -3.62
CA GLY A 154 -5.69 16.61 -3.18
C GLY A 154 -4.35 15.92 -2.92
N ASP A 155 -4.22 14.67 -3.33
CA ASP A 155 -3.04 13.81 -3.10
C ASP A 155 -2.64 13.09 -4.38
N TRP A 156 -1.48 13.43 -4.91
CA TRP A 156 -0.93 12.82 -6.12
C TRP A 156 -0.66 11.32 -5.97
N ASN A 157 -0.40 10.87 -4.75
CA ASN A 157 -0.07 9.47 -4.44
C ASN A 157 -1.30 8.59 -4.15
N ALA A 158 -2.52 9.16 -4.21
CA ALA A 158 -3.75 8.41 -4.01
C ALA A 158 -4.23 7.63 -5.26
N CYS A 159 -3.32 7.32 -6.22
CA CYS A 159 -3.62 6.61 -7.47
C CYS A 159 -4.38 5.29 -7.26
N GLY A 160 -4.07 4.56 -6.20
CA GLY A 160 -4.81 3.35 -5.83
C GLY A 160 -6.28 3.58 -5.49
N LYS A 161 -6.65 4.80 -5.02
CA LYS A 161 -8.06 5.20 -4.81
C LYS A 161 -8.75 5.47 -6.14
N VAL A 162 -8.06 6.12 -7.10
CA VAL A 162 -8.59 6.35 -8.46
C VAL A 162 -8.90 5.02 -9.14
N MET A 163 -7.95 4.08 -9.13
CA MET A 163 -8.14 2.72 -9.66
C MET A 163 -9.33 2.01 -8.99
N GLY A 164 -9.42 2.08 -7.66
CA GLY A 164 -10.52 1.47 -6.89
C GLY A 164 -11.87 2.17 -7.09
N MET A 165 -11.90 3.44 -7.50
CA MET A 165 -13.14 4.18 -7.76
C MET A 165 -13.69 3.96 -9.17
N ALA A 166 -12.84 3.69 -10.15
CA ALA A 166 -13.22 3.55 -11.55
C ALA A 166 -14.44 2.61 -11.78
N PRO A 167 -14.53 1.41 -11.17
CA PRO A 167 -15.68 0.52 -11.30
C PRO A 167 -16.99 1.06 -10.74
N TRP A 168 -16.97 2.09 -9.90
CA TRP A 168 -18.17 2.68 -9.31
C TRP A 168 -18.87 3.67 -10.23
N ALA A 169 -18.27 4.05 -11.36
CA ALA A 169 -18.85 5.00 -12.32
C ALA A 169 -20.27 4.59 -12.75
N ASN A 170 -20.50 3.31 -13.04
CA ASN A 170 -21.82 2.81 -13.42
C ASN A 170 -22.83 2.89 -12.27
N LYS A 171 -22.42 2.54 -11.04
CA LYS A 171 -23.32 2.55 -9.87
C LYS A 171 -23.67 3.97 -9.40
N TRP A 172 -22.72 4.90 -9.43
CA TRP A 172 -22.93 6.26 -8.95
C TRP A 172 -23.52 7.19 -10.01
N ASN A 173 -23.50 6.79 -11.29
CA ASN A 173 -24.10 7.54 -12.41
C ASN A 173 -25.50 7.02 -12.80
N GLU A 174 -26.21 6.37 -11.90
CA GLU A 174 -27.59 5.97 -12.15
C GLU A 174 -28.55 7.18 -12.04
N GLY A 175 -29.35 7.44 -13.09
CA GLY A 175 -30.35 8.50 -13.13
C GLY A 175 -29.99 9.72 -14.00
N GLU A 176 -30.74 10.83 -13.80
CA GLU A 176 -30.69 12.04 -14.67
C GLU A 176 -29.39 12.87 -14.58
N LYS A 177 -28.59 12.69 -13.53
CA LYS A 177 -27.34 13.44 -13.28
C LYS A 177 -26.08 12.69 -13.73
N ARG A 178 -26.18 11.90 -14.75
CA ARG A 178 -25.03 11.12 -15.26
C ARG A 178 -23.93 12.04 -15.77
N ALA A 179 -22.73 11.90 -15.21
CA ALA A 179 -21.54 12.52 -15.75
C ALA A 179 -21.22 11.92 -17.12
N LYS A 180 -20.88 12.77 -18.11
CA LYS A 180 -20.53 12.30 -19.45
C LYS A 180 -19.13 11.69 -19.45
N SER A 181 -19.03 10.50 -20.03
CA SER A 181 -17.73 9.93 -20.38
C SER A 181 -17.09 10.73 -21.52
N ASP A 182 -15.81 11.00 -21.39
CA ASP A 182 -15.00 11.62 -22.43
C ASP A 182 -13.58 11.07 -22.34
N TRP A 183 -12.74 11.31 -23.36
CA TRP A 183 -11.36 10.86 -23.37
C TRP A 183 -10.46 11.80 -22.55
N ILE A 184 -9.44 11.20 -21.94
CA ILE A 184 -8.33 11.88 -21.27
C ILE A 184 -7.04 11.63 -22.04
N LEU A 185 -6.83 10.38 -22.45
CA LEU A 185 -5.74 9.92 -23.28
C LEU A 185 -6.30 9.31 -24.57
N ARG A 186 -5.60 9.48 -25.69
CA ARG A 186 -5.91 8.76 -26.91
C ARG A 186 -4.68 8.66 -27.82
N GLY A 187 -4.77 7.77 -28.79
CA GLY A 187 -3.71 7.51 -29.77
C GLY A 187 -2.68 6.50 -29.26
N PRO A 188 -1.76 6.10 -30.12
CA PRO A 188 -0.70 5.18 -29.77
C PRO A 188 0.31 5.85 -28.82
N LEU A 189 0.95 5.08 -27.96
CA LEU A 189 1.87 5.61 -26.94
C LEU A 189 2.98 6.52 -27.52
N GLN A 190 3.46 6.22 -28.74
CA GLN A 190 4.48 7.01 -29.44
C GLN A 190 4.01 8.44 -29.76
N ASN A 191 2.71 8.63 -29.98
CA ASN A 191 2.07 9.89 -30.33
C ASN A 191 0.84 10.10 -29.45
N LEU A 192 1.02 9.94 -28.15
CA LEU A 192 -0.05 10.06 -27.16
C LEU A 192 -0.58 11.49 -27.12
N GLU A 193 -1.88 11.64 -27.30
CA GLU A 193 -2.57 12.90 -27.10
C GLU A 193 -3.22 12.96 -25.73
N VAL A 194 -3.03 14.09 -25.04
CA VAL A 194 -3.61 14.37 -23.71
C VAL A 194 -4.68 15.45 -23.87
N ASN A 195 -5.85 15.22 -23.32
CA ASN A 195 -6.92 16.23 -23.28
C ASN A 195 -6.66 17.26 -22.17
N TRP A 196 -5.69 18.13 -22.40
CA TRP A 196 -5.32 19.16 -21.45
C TRP A 196 -6.46 20.12 -21.14
N GLU A 197 -7.32 20.44 -22.10
CA GLU A 197 -8.48 21.31 -21.91
C GLU A 197 -9.45 20.70 -20.86
N ARG A 198 -9.74 19.42 -20.98
CA ARG A 198 -10.57 18.70 -19.99
C ARG A 198 -9.94 18.68 -18.60
N LEU A 199 -8.64 18.45 -18.52
CA LEU A 199 -7.91 18.40 -17.26
C LEU A 199 -7.81 19.79 -16.61
N GLN A 200 -7.67 20.86 -17.42
CA GLN A 200 -7.62 22.24 -16.96
C GLN A 200 -8.97 22.74 -16.45
N ASN A 201 -10.02 22.38 -17.13
CA ASN A 201 -11.38 22.85 -16.85
C ASN A 201 -12.19 21.82 -16.04
N ALA A 202 -11.52 20.81 -15.44
CA ALA A 202 -12.18 19.84 -14.60
C ALA A 202 -12.82 20.53 -13.37
N PRO A 203 -14.14 20.36 -13.13
CA PRO A 203 -14.84 21.05 -12.07
C PRO A 203 -14.54 20.48 -10.70
N ASN A 204 -14.72 21.31 -9.66
CA ASN A 204 -14.75 20.90 -8.26
C ASN A 204 -13.45 20.19 -7.78
N PRO A 205 -12.25 20.81 -7.92
CA PRO A 205 -11.01 20.20 -7.45
C PRO A 205 -11.01 20.03 -5.92
N ASN A 206 -10.52 18.89 -5.44
CA ASN A 206 -10.30 18.57 -4.02
C ASN A 206 -11.57 18.62 -3.13
N GLN A 207 -12.74 18.36 -3.72
CA GLN A 207 -14.01 18.36 -2.99
C GLN A 207 -14.55 16.94 -2.75
N TRP A 208 -13.66 16.02 -2.39
CA TRP A 208 -14.02 14.63 -2.14
C TRP A 208 -15.10 14.47 -1.05
N ASN A 209 -15.06 15.30 -0.02
CA ASN A 209 -16.02 15.23 1.10
C ASN A 209 -17.47 15.58 0.71
N ASP A 210 -17.66 16.29 -0.40
CA ASP A 210 -18.99 16.54 -0.96
C ASP A 210 -19.41 15.35 -1.84
N LYS A 211 -20.30 14.53 -1.29
CA LYS A 211 -20.83 13.32 -1.97
C LYS A 211 -21.53 13.61 -3.30
N SER A 212 -21.97 14.85 -3.55
CA SER A 212 -22.57 15.24 -4.83
C SER A 212 -21.57 15.19 -5.99
N ASN A 213 -20.26 15.24 -5.71
CA ASN A 213 -19.18 15.12 -6.68
C ASN A 213 -18.80 13.66 -7.01
N HIS A 214 -19.23 12.68 -6.22
CA HIS A 214 -18.82 11.27 -6.40
C HIS A 214 -19.13 10.72 -7.80
N PRO A 215 -20.29 10.99 -8.44
CA PRO A 215 -20.55 10.56 -9.81
C PRO A 215 -19.55 11.11 -10.82
N LEU A 216 -19.19 12.40 -10.69
CA LEU A 216 -18.19 13.05 -11.55
C LEU A 216 -16.80 12.42 -11.37
N TYR A 217 -16.37 12.25 -10.13
CA TYR A 217 -15.05 11.69 -9.81
C TYR A 217 -14.93 10.22 -10.23
N ALA A 218 -15.98 9.43 -10.03
CA ALA A 218 -16.01 8.05 -10.50
C ALA A 218 -15.94 7.97 -12.02
N GLN A 219 -16.60 8.88 -12.74
CA GLN A 219 -16.52 8.93 -14.21
C GLN A 219 -15.12 9.33 -14.70
N MET A 220 -14.48 10.33 -14.06
CA MET A 220 -13.10 10.71 -14.38
C MET A 220 -12.13 9.55 -14.12
N SER A 221 -12.31 8.86 -13.01
CA SER A 221 -11.51 7.67 -12.67
C SER A 221 -11.70 6.54 -13.70
N ALA A 222 -12.93 6.30 -14.14
CA ALA A 222 -13.23 5.29 -15.18
C ALA A 222 -12.65 5.68 -16.54
N ASP A 223 -12.70 6.96 -16.90
CA ASP A 223 -12.18 7.44 -18.17
C ASP A 223 -10.66 7.32 -18.24
N ILE A 224 -9.92 7.77 -17.21
CA ILE A 224 -8.46 7.62 -17.19
C ILE A 224 -8.03 6.15 -17.14
N GLN A 225 -8.73 5.30 -16.36
CA GLN A 225 -8.42 3.87 -16.29
C GLN A 225 -8.62 3.20 -17.64
N ARG A 226 -9.75 3.42 -18.31
CA ARG A 226 -10.04 2.91 -19.66
C ARG A 226 -9.00 3.36 -20.67
N ASP A 227 -8.66 4.64 -20.68
CA ASP A 227 -7.76 5.21 -21.67
C ASP A 227 -6.32 4.72 -21.45
N LEU A 228 -5.87 4.63 -20.19
CA LEU A 228 -4.61 4.01 -19.81
C LEU A 228 -4.53 2.56 -20.31
N GLU A 229 -5.56 1.76 -19.98
CA GLU A 229 -5.62 0.35 -20.40
C GLU A 229 -5.60 0.19 -21.92
N ASN A 230 -6.36 1.00 -22.66
CA ASN A 230 -6.39 0.95 -24.11
C ASN A 230 -5.02 1.32 -24.71
N THR A 231 -4.45 2.45 -24.29
CA THR A 231 -3.17 2.94 -24.81
C THR A 231 -2.04 1.93 -24.59
N VAL A 232 -1.93 1.38 -23.38
CA VAL A 232 -0.87 0.43 -23.05
C VAL A 232 -1.10 -0.92 -23.72
N HIS A 233 -2.32 -1.43 -23.71
CA HIS A 233 -2.67 -2.68 -24.38
C HIS A 233 -2.32 -2.64 -25.87
N ASP A 234 -2.80 -1.62 -26.60
CA ASP A 234 -2.59 -1.50 -28.05
C ASP A 234 -1.11 -1.35 -28.39
N PHE A 235 -0.36 -0.61 -27.57
CA PHE A 235 1.08 -0.47 -27.72
C PHE A 235 1.80 -1.81 -27.53
N LEU A 236 1.50 -2.53 -26.46
CA LEU A 236 2.19 -3.79 -26.10
C LEU A 236 1.78 -4.93 -27.06
N ALA A 237 0.52 -4.99 -27.47
CA ALA A 237 0.07 -5.98 -28.47
C ALA A 237 0.80 -5.79 -29.80
N ASN A 238 0.92 -4.53 -30.27
CA ASN A 238 1.68 -4.21 -31.50
C ASN A 238 3.18 -4.52 -31.34
N LEU A 239 3.74 -4.30 -30.14
CA LEU A 239 5.13 -4.60 -29.84
C LEU A 239 5.38 -6.11 -29.83
N GLN A 240 4.47 -6.88 -29.24
CA GLN A 240 4.51 -8.35 -29.23
C GLN A 240 4.47 -8.90 -30.66
N GLU A 241 3.55 -8.40 -31.51
CA GLU A 241 3.43 -8.81 -32.91
C GLU A 241 4.73 -8.53 -33.68
N LYS A 242 5.36 -7.37 -33.46
CA LYS A 242 6.60 -6.97 -34.17
C LYS A 242 7.84 -7.73 -33.68
N THR A 243 7.92 -8.04 -32.40
CA THR A 243 9.12 -8.68 -31.81
C THR A 243 9.04 -10.19 -31.76
N GLY A 244 7.82 -10.74 -31.71
CA GLY A 244 7.57 -12.16 -31.48
C GLY A 244 7.96 -12.63 -30.08
N GLU A 245 8.24 -11.68 -29.13
CA GLU A 245 8.58 -12.04 -27.76
C GLU A 245 7.37 -12.57 -27.01
N LYS A 246 7.60 -13.61 -26.23
CA LYS A 246 6.53 -14.32 -25.49
C LYS A 246 6.41 -13.85 -24.04
N ASN A 247 7.49 -13.28 -23.51
CA ASN A 247 7.63 -12.94 -22.10
C ASN A 247 7.77 -11.43 -21.95
N ILE A 248 7.09 -10.88 -20.95
CA ILE A 248 7.18 -9.46 -20.59
C ILE A 248 7.28 -9.27 -19.08
N CYS A 249 8.16 -8.36 -18.66
CA CYS A 249 8.24 -7.84 -17.31
C CYS A 249 7.74 -6.39 -17.28
N ILE A 250 6.95 -6.01 -16.29
CA ILE A 250 6.40 -4.66 -16.15
C ILE A 250 6.86 -4.06 -14.83
N VAL A 251 7.48 -2.87 -14.89
CA VAL A 251 8.02 -2.12 -13.75
C VAL A 251 7.75 -0.62 -13.90
N GLY A 252 8.05 0.17 -12.87
CA GLY A 252 7.68 1.58 -12.71
C GLY A 252 6.35 1.71 -11.95
N GLY A 253 6.03 2.90 -11.47
CA GLY A 253 4.84 3.16 -10.65
C GLY A 253 3.51 2.74 -11.29
N VAL A 254 3.40 2.78 -12.63
CA VAL A 254 2.20 2.33 -13.36
C VAL A 254 1.99 0.82 -13.27
N ALA A 255 3.06 0.03 -13.04
CA ALA A 255 2.94 -1.42 -12.82
C ALA A 255 2.18 -1.80 -11.53
N LEU A 256 1.94 -0.85 -10.64
CA LEU A 256 1.05 -1.01 -9.47
C LEU A 256 -0.44 -1.07 -9.86
N ASN A 257 -0.78 -0.72 -11.10
CA ASN A 257 -2.15 -0.78 -11.62
C ASN A 257 -2.52 -2.22 -11.98
N CYS A 258 -3.03 -2.95 -10.99
CA CYS A 258 -3.39 -4.35 -11.15
C CYS A 258 -4.56 -4.58 -12.14
N ALA A 259 -5.42 -3.58 -12.40
CA ALA A 259 -6.48 -3.67 -13.39
C ALA A 259 -5.88 -3.69 -14.81
N LEU A 260 -4.96 -2.77 -15.10
CA LEU A 260 -4.17 -2.79 -16.33
C LEU A 260 -3.45 -4.13 -16.52
N ASN A 261 -2.71 -4.58 -15.50
CA ASN A 261 -1.95 -5.83 -15.58
C ASN A 261 -2.86 -7.05 -15.83
N GLY A 262 -4.04 -7.09 -15.18
CA GLY A 262 -5.04 -8.15 -15.40
C GLY A 262 -5.56 -8.19 -16.83
N ARG A 263 -5.78 -7.02 -17.44
CA ARG A 263 -6.15 -6.92 -18.85
C ARG A 263 -5.02 -7.38 -19.79
N LEU A 264 -3.79 -6.93 -19.52
CA LEU A 264 -2.63 -7.33 -20.33
C LEU A 264 -2.38 -8.84 -20.26
N ALA A 265 -2.57 -9.46 -19.09
CA ALA A 265 -2.44 -10.90 -18.94
C ALA A 265 -3.48 -11.68 -19.74
N LYS A 266 -4.62 -11.07 -20.06
CA LYS A 266 -5.71 -11.71 -20.78
C LYS A 266 -5.56 -11.66 -22.30
N ASP A 267 -5.18 -10.49 -22.85
CA ASP A 267 -5.36 -10.22 -24.29
C ASP A 267 -4.22 -9.43 -24.96
N ALA A 268 -3.11 -9.12 -24.29
CA ALA A 268 -1.97 -8.45 -24.92
C ALA A 268 -1.05 -9.36 -25.79
N GLY A 269 -1.36 -10.64 -25.88
CA GLY A 269 -0.66 -11.60 -26.75
C GLY A 269 0.63 -12.19 -26.18
N PHE A 270 1.05 -11.81 -24.96
CA PHE A 270 2.18 -12.43 -24.29
C PHE A 270 1.77 -13.76 -23.62
N GLU A 271 2.63 -14.77 -23.69
CA GLU A 271 2.40 -16.04 -23.00
C GLU A 271 2.61 -15.89 -21.48
N ASN A 272 3.58 -15.05 -21.09
CA ASN A 272 3.93 -14.86 -19.68
C ASN A 272 4.13 -13.37 -19.38
N ILE A 273 3.52 -12.92 -18.30
CA ILE A 273 3.69 -11.56 -17.73
C ILE A 273 4.21 -11.68 -16.32
N PHE A 274 5.27 -10.94 -16.00
CA PHE A 274 5.86 -10.87 -14.69
C PHE A 274 5.88 -9.43 -14.15
N VAL A 275 5.36 -9.25 -12.95
CA VAL A 275 5.44 -8.00 -12.19
C VAL A 275 6.07 -8.33 -10.85
N PRO A 276 7.24 -7.76 -10.51
CA PRO A 276 7.92 -8.08 -9.25
C PRO A 276 7.12 -7.58 -8.03
N PRO A 277 7.41 -8.04 -6.82
CA PRO A 277 6.74 -7.56 -5.61
C PRO A 277 7.06 -6.10 -5.25
N TRP A 278 8.08 -5.49 -5.86
CA TRP A 278 8.53 -4.10 -5.73
C TRP A 278 8.60 -3.41 -7.10
N PRO A 279 7.48 -3.19 -7.79
CA PRO A 279 7.53 -2.72 -9.17
C PRO A 279 7.81 -1.21 -9.29
N GLY A 280 7.55 -0.40 -8.25
CA GLY A 280 7.77 1.04 -8.22
C GLY A 280 9.18 1.43 -7.79
N ASP A 281 9.34 2.66 -7.30
CA ASP A 281 10.61 3.23 -6.84
C ASP A 281 11.21 2.49 -5.63
N ASP A 282 10.39 1.77 -4.90
CA ASP A 282 10.81 0.83 -3.86
C ASP A 282 11.80 -0.24 -4.40
N GLY A 283 11.69 -0.60 -5.68
CA GLY A 283 12.61 -1.53 -6.33
C GLY A 283 13.95 -0.93 -6.78
N LEU A 284 14.10 0.40 -6.85
CA LEU A 284 15.31 1.03 -7.39
C LEU A 284 16.58 0.68 -6.63
N ALA A 285 16.50 0.61 -5.29
CA ALA A 285 17.64 0.22 -4.46
C ALA A 285 18.14 -1.20 -4.81
N ILE A 286 17.22 -2.13 -5.08
CA ILE A 286 17.53 -3.49 -5.54
C ILE A 286 18.21 -3.42 -6.91
N GLY A 287 17.65 -2.65 -7.85
CA GLY A 287 18.21 -2.47 -9.18
C GLY A 287 19.63 -1.93 -9.16
N CYS A 288 19.87 -0.89 -8.36
CA CYS A 288 21.21 -0.32 -8.18
C CYS A 288 22.20 -1.33 -7.57
N ALA A 289 21.78 -2.10 -6.56
CA ALA A 289 22.62 -3.09 -5.91
C ALA A 289 23.02 -4.22 -6.88
N PHE A 290 22.08 -4.76 -7.64
CA PHE A 290 22.36 -5.81 -8.63
C PHE A 290 23.19 -5.30 -9.81
N PHE A 291 22.95 -4.09 -10.28
CA PHE A 291 23.78 -3.47 -11.30
C PHE A 291 25.24 -3.31 -10.80
N GLY A 292 25.43 -2.76 -9.61
CA GLY A 292 26.76 -2.62 -8.99
C GLY A 292 27.48 -3.96 -8.82
N HIS A 293 26.74 -5.01 -8.44
CA HIS A 293 27.27 -6.37 -8.40
C HIS A 293 27.69 -6.86 -9.80
N HIS A 294 26.85 -6.64 -10.80
CA HIS A 294 27.11 -7.04 -12.20
C HIS A 294 28.35 -6.37 -12.78
N LEU A 295 28.65 -5.11 -12.42
CA LEU A 295 29.86 -4.42 -12.87
C LEU A 295 31.17 -5.10 -12.40
N LYS A 296 31.13 -5.80 -11.26
CA LYS A 296 32.33 -6.36 -10.60
C LYS A 296 32.41 -7.88 -10.66
N HIS A 297 31.32 -8.55 -10.94
CA HIS A 297 31.20 -10.00 -10.89
C HIS A 297 30.48 -10.53 -12.13
N SER A 298 30.76 -11.78 -12.47
CA SER A 298 29.98 -12.49 -13.49
C SER A 298 28.52 -12.61 -13.03
N PRO A 299 27.56 -12.59 -13.96
CA PRO A 299 26.16 -12.79 -13.62
C PRO A 299 25.94 -14.05 -12.80
N THR A 300 25.20 -13.94 -11.71
CA THR A 300 24.73 -15.08 -10.92
C THR A 300 23.49 -15.67 -11.58
N SER A 301 23.12 -16.90 -11.23
CA SER A 301 21.83 -17.45 -11.64
C SER A 301 20.68 -16.56 -11.14
N LYS A 302 19.63 -16.44 -11.94
CA LYS A 302 18.41 -15.76 -11.53
C LYS A 302 17.81 -16.40 -10.27
N THR A 303 17.23 -15.61 -9.42
CA THR A 303 16.68 -16.03 -8.13
C THR A 303 15.17 -15.75 -8.09
N ASN A 304 14.41 -16.59 -7.38
CA ASN A 304 13.01 -16.29 -7.16
C ASN A 304 12.86 -15.02 -6.31
N PRO A 305 11.96 -14.11 -6.67
CA PRO A 305 11.70 -12.91 -5.87
C PRO A 305 11.02 -13.31 -4.57
N MET A 306 11.69 -13.07 -3.46
CA MET A 306 11.16 -13.29 -2.11
C MET A 306 10.75 -11.94 -1.55
N PRO A 307 9.46 -11.67 -1.32
CA PRO A 307 9.02 -10.37 -0.80
C PRO A 307 9.32 -10.18 0.69
N TYR A 308 9.60 -11.23 1.44
CA TYR A 308 9.80 -11.20 2.90
C TYR A 308 11.24 -10.81 3.27
N LEU A 309 11.64 -9.57 2.96
CA LEU A 309 12.99 -9.05 3.15
C LEU A 309 13.12 -8.07 4.32
N GLY A 310 12.00 -7.66 4.92
CA GLY A 310 11.97 -6.71 6.02
C GLY A 310 12.46 -7.28 7.34
N THR A 311 12.22 -6.56 8.43
CA THR A 311 12.72 -6.90 9.77
C THR A 311 12.10 -8.18 10.30
N HIS A 312 12.89 -8.96 11.01
CA HIS A 312 12.49 -10.15 11.75
C HIS A 312 12.72 -9.91 13.25
N PHE A 313 11.76 -10.34 14.05
CA PHE A 313 11.85 -10.29 15.51
C PHE A 313 11.82 -11.72 16.06
N ASP A 314 12.73 -12.03 16.96
CA ASP A 314 12.77 -13.34 17.61
C ASP A 314 11.67 -13.49 18.68
N GLU A 315 11.52 -14.70 19.17
CA GLU A 315 10.47 -15.03 20.14
C GLU A 315 10.66 -14.30 21.47
N GLN A 316 11.89 -14.11 21.89
CA GLN A 316 12.19 -13.40 23.15
C GLN A 316 11.75 -11.94 23.07
N TYR A 317 12.06 -11.25 21.98
CA TYR A 317 11.63 -9.86 21.77
C TYR A 317 10.11 -9.74 21.73
N ILE A 318 9.42 -10.70 21.07
CA ILE A 318 7.97 -10.75 21.04
C ILE A 318 7.37 -10.90 22.44
N LEU A 319 7.93 -11.79 23.27
CA LEU A 319 7.48 -11.98 24.65
C LEU A 319 7.73 -10.75 25.54
N GLU A 320 8.88 -10.11 25.39
CA GLU A 320 9.19 -8.86 26.10
C GLU A 320 8.17 -7.77 25.73
N SER A 321 7.89 -7.60 24.42
CA SER A 321 6.86 -6.65 23.95
C SER A 321 5.47 -6.99 24.49
N LEU A 322 5.07 -8.26 24.53
CA LEU A 322 3.77 -8.68 25.09
C LEU A 322 3.67 -8.40 26.59
N SER A 323 4.76 -8.57 27.33
CA SER A 323 4.76 -8.36 28.79
C SER A 323 4.49 -6.91 29.18
N GLU A 324 4.88 -5.94 28.36
CA GLU A 324 4.58 -4.52 28.58
C GLU A 324 3.07 -4.20 28.50
N TYR A 325 2.30 -5.06 27.84
CA TYR A 325 0.85 -4.89 27.63
C TYR A 325 0.00 -5.95 28.33
N GLU A 326 0.57 -6.72 29.25
CA GLU A 326 -0.13 -7.81 29.95
C GLU A 326 -1.41 -7.37 30.66
N SER A 327 -1.49 -6.13 31.11
CA SER A 327 -2.68 -5.57 31.74
C SER A 327 -3.90 -5.59 30.78
N TRP A 328 -3.71 -5.39 29.49
CA TRP A 328 -4.77 -5.25 28.48
C TRP A 328 -4.91 -6.45 27.56
N LEU A 329 -3.97 -7.41 27.63
CA LEU A 329 -3.90 -8.53 26.70
C LEU A 329 -3.91 -9.87 27.41
N GLU A 330 -4.59 -10.83 26.81
CA GLU A 330 -4.48 -12.25 27.08
C GLU A 330 -3.70 -12.92 25.94
N CYS A 331 -2.68 -13.69 26.28
CA CYS A 331 -1.79 -14.34 25.33
C CYS A 331 -1.83 -15.85 25.51
N TYR A 332 -1.97 -16.58 24.41
CA TYR A 332 -2.01 -18.04 24.41
C TYR A 332 -1.01 -18.60 23.40
N LEU A 333 -0.20 -19.55 23.82
CA LEU A 333 0.57 -20.37 22.89
C LEU A 333 -0.32 -21.53 22.42
N SER A 334 -0.64 -21.56 21.12
CA SER A 334 -1.48 -22.63 20.56
C SER A 334 -0.62 -23.77 20.01
N PRO A 335 -0.89 -25.04 20.36
CA PRO A 335 -0.20 -26.18 19.76
C PRO A 335 -0.43 -26.32 18.25
N ASP A 336 -1.58 -25.87 17.78
CA ASP A 336 -1.95 -25.79 16.34
C ASP A 336 -2.55 -24.43 16.07
N LEU A 337 -1.66 -23.48 15.81
CA LEU A 337 -2.01 -22.07 15.59
C LEU A 337 -2.88 -21.90 14.35
N SER A 338 -2.57 -22.60 13.27
CA SER A 338 -3.31 -22.50 12.01
C SER A 338 -4.77 -22.95 12.16
N SER A 339 -5.02 -24.06 12.86
CA SER A 339 -6.38 -24.54 13.14
C SER A 339 -7.15 -23.59 14.07
N ALA A 340 -6.50 -23.04 15.10
CA ALA A 340 -7.13 -22.10 16.02
C ALA A 340 -7.52 -20.78 15.31
N VAL A 341 -6.63 -20.24 14.48
CA VAL A 341 -6.92 -19.03 13.69
C VAL A 341 -8.01 -19.28 12.64
N ALA A 342 -7.97 -20.43 11.96
CA ALA A 342 -8.99 -20.82 10.99
C ALA A 342 -10.39 -20.93 11.62
N GLU A 343 -10.48 -21.38 12.88
CA GLU A 343 -11.73 -21.42 13.63
C GLU A 343 -12.31 -20.03 13.87
N GLU A 344 -11.49 -19.09 14.34
CA GLU A 344 -11.92 -17.72 14.58
C GLU A 344 -12.36 -17.01 13.28
N LEU A 345 -11.61 -17.21 12.20
CA LEU A 345 -11.98 -16.70 10.87
C LEU A 345 -13.32 -17.27 10.39
N ALA A 346 -13.53 -18.59 10.52
CA ALA A 346 -14.78 -19.26 10.14
C ALA A 346 -15.98 -18.79 10.98
N ASN A 347 -15.74 -18.31 12.21
CA ASN A 347 -16.74 -17.69 13.07
C ASN A 347 -16.99 -16.19 12.74
N GLY A 348 -16.45 -15.69 11.61
CA GLY A 348 -16.64 -14.32 11.14
C GLY A 348 -15.81 -13.27 11.87
N LYS A 349 -14.75 -13.68 12.56
CA LYS A 349 -13.81 -12.77 13.24
C LYS A 349 -12.79 -12.20 12.27
N THR A 350 -12.27 -11.03 12.62
CA THR A 350 -11.14 -10.38 11.94
C THR A 350 -9.85 -10.69 12.69
N VAL A 351 -8.83 -11.15 11.98
CA VAL A 351 -7.56 -11.57 12.56
C VAL A 351 -6.42 -10.76 11.97
N ALA A 352 -5.68 -10.04 12.81
CA ALA A 352 -4.41 -9.43 12.43
C ALA A 352 -3.28 -10.46 12.57
N VAL A 353 -2.34 -10.44 11.63
CA VAL A 353 -1.19 -11.35 11.60
C VAL A 353 0.10 -10.55 11.55
N PHE A 354 0.99 -10.83 12.50
CA PHE A 354 2.36 -10.35 12.57
C PHE A 354 3.28 -11.55 12.78
N ARG A 355 3.88 -12.06 11.71
CA ARG A 355 4.74 -13.26 11.73
C ARG A 355 5.92 -13.11 10.79
N GLY A 356 7.02 -13.81 11.08
CA GLY A 356 8.19 -13.85 10.23
C GLY A 356 8.73 -12.48 9.85
N ARG A 357 9.37 -12.37 8.70
CA ARG A 357 9.88 -11.11 8.16
C ARG A 357 8.77 -10.30 7.51
N ALA A 358 8.83 -8.97 7.65
CA ALA A 358 7.91 -8.08 6.93
C ALA A 358 8.08 -8.20 5.42
N GLU A 359 7.01 -7.92 4.70
CA GLU A 359 7.04 -7.78 3.24
C GLU A 359 7.84 -6.54 2.83
N PHE A 360 8.62 -6.65 1.77
CA PHE A 360 9.24 -5.54 1.05
C PHE A 360 8.43 -5.27 -0.22
N GLY A 361 7.97 -4.04 -0.39
CA GLY A 361 7.06 -3.65 -1.46
C GLY A 361 5.70 -3.15 -0.95
N PRO A 362 4.79 -2.73 -1.84
CA PRO A 362 3.58 -1.98 -1.49
C PRO A 362 2.41 -2.84 -1.00
N ARG A 363 2.57 -4.16 -0.87
CA ARG A 363 1.48 -5.10 -0.56
C ARG A 363 1.77 -5.93 0.67
N ALA A 364 0.75 -6.11 1.51
CA ALA A 364 0.77 -7.12 2.56
C ALA A 364 0.42 -8.48 1.97
N LEU A 365 1.27 -9.47 2.18
CA LEU A 365 1.21 -10.78 1.54
C LEU A 365 1.07 -11.95 2.56
N GLY A 366 0.68 -11.63 3.80
CA GLY A 366 0.38 -12.62 4.83
C GLY A 366 1.14 -12.44 6.15
N ASN A 367 2.29 -11.76 6.15
CA ASN A 367 3.10 -11.60 7.36
C ASN A 367 2.75 -10.34 8.17
N ARG A 368 2.20 -9.31 7.52
CA ARG A 368 1.69 -8.06 8.13
C ARG A 368 0.29 -7.78 7.59
N SER A 369 -0.64 -8.70 7.88
CA SER A 369 -1.95 -8.76 7.23
C SER A 369 -3.10 -8.71 8.23
N ILE A 370 -4.25 -8.22 7.76
CA ILE A 370 -5.56 -8.42 8.38
C ILE A 370 -6.31 -9.41 7.49
N LEU A 371 -6.80 -10.48 8.08
CA LEU A 371 -7.52 -11.58 7.44
C LEU A 371 -8.97 -11.63 7.90
N ALA A 372 -9.87 -12.05 7.01
CA ALA A 372 -11.27 -12.31 7.33
C ALA A 372 -11.87 -13.35 6.37
N ASP A 373 -13.01 -13.92 6.74
CA ASP A 373 -13.81 -14.80 5.88
C ASP A 373 -14.47 -13.96 4.77
N PRO A 374 -14.21 -14.23 3.49
CA PRO A 374 -14.75 -13.45 2.39
C PRO A 374 -16.25 -13.66 2.14
N ARG A 375 -16.87 -14.68 2.76
CA ARG A 375 -18.31 -14.98 2.64
C ARG A 375 -19.18 -14.11 3.52
N VAL A 376 -18.61 -13.45 4.54
CA VAL A 376 -19.38 -12.69 5.52
C VAL A 376 -19.89 -11.39 4.89
N GLU A 377 -21.22 -11.29 4.76
CA GLU A 377 -21.86 -10.05 4.33
C GLU A 377 -21.58 -8.90 5.30
N GLY A 378 -21.33 -7.69 4.76
CA GLY A 378 -20.99 -6.51 5.58
C GLY A 378 -19.55 -6.49 6.10
N MET A 379 -18.70 -7.51 5.82
CA MET A 379 -17.30 -7.51 6.24
C MET A 379 -16.52 -6.34 5.64
N VAL A 380 -16.80 -5.94 4.40
CA VAL A 380 -16.20 -4.76 3.75
C VAL A 380 -16.48 -3.49 4.55
N ASP A 381 -17.74 -3.27 4.92
CA ASP A 381 -18.14 -2.09 5.69
C ASP A 381 -17.53 -2.13 7.10
N ARG A 382 -17.52 -3.29 7.75
CA ARG A 382 -16.90 -3.47 9.06
C ARG A 382 -15.41 -3.14 9.03
N ILE A 383 -14.65 -3.70 8.10
CA ILE A 383 -13.20 -3.45 8.04
C ILE A 383 -12.93 -2.00 7.61
N ASN A 384 -13.65 -1.45 6.63
CA ASN A 384 -13.42 -0.08 6.17
C ASN A 384 -13.82 0.97 7.23
N SER A 385 -14.95 0.82 7.93
CA SER A 385 -15.45 1.80 8.89
C SER A 385 -14.82 1.65 10.29
N ALA A 386 -14.81 0.43 10.84
CA ALA A 386 -14.44 0.20 12.23
C ALA A 386 -12.92 -0.01 12.41
N ILE A 387 -12.23 -0.59 11.42
CA ILE A 387 -10.81 -0.91 11.52
C ILE A 387 -9.98 0.09 10.73
N LYS A 388 -10.21 0.18 9.42
CA LYS A 388 -9.41 1.03 8.52
C LYS A 388 -9.79 2.50 8.55
N LYS A 389 -10.99 2.87 9.00
CA LYS A 389 -11.51 4.25 9.04
C LYS A 389 -11.28 4.99 7.71
N ARG A 390 -11.67 4.35 6.60
CA ARG A 390 -11.42 4.82 5.24
C ARG A 390 -12.66 4.72 4.36
N GLU A 391 -12.52 5.14 3.11
CA GLU A 391 -13.63 5.20 2.13
C GLU A 391 -14.21 3.80 1.83
N GLY A 392 -15.54 3.67 1.91
CA GLY A 392 -16.24 2.39 1.74
C GLY A 392 -16.17 1.79 0.32
N PHE A 393 -15.82 2.58 -0.71
CA PHE A 393 -15.69 2.08 -2.08
C PHE A 393 -14.41 1.26 -2.30
N ARG A 394 -13.44 1.32 -1.38
CA ARG A 394 -12.17 0.60 -1.53
C ARG A 394 -12.35 -0.90 -1.32
N PRO A 395 -11.98 -1.72 -2.32
CA PRO A 395 -12.11 -3.17 -2.22
C PRO A 395 -11.01 -3.79 -1.35
N PHE A 396 -11.22 -5.06 -1.00
CA PHE A 396 -10.21 -5.91 -0.40
C PHE A 396 -9.76 -7.00 -1.38
N ALA A 397 -8.55 -7.51 -1.16
CA ALA A 397 -7.96 -8.54 -2.00
C ALA A 397 -8.27 -9.93 -1.43
N PRO A 398 -8.55 -10.94 -2.26
CA PRO A 398 -8.48 -12.33 -1.86
C PRO A 398 -7.03 -12.83 -1.85
N VAL A 399 -6.75 -13.77 -0.94
CA VAL A 399 -5.69 -14.76 -1.09
C VAL A 399 -6.34 -16.12 -1.28
N VAL A 400 -5.83 -16.90 -2.23
CA VAL A 400 -6.33 -18.24 -2.57
C VAL A 400 -5.16 -19.19 -2.75
N ARG A 401 -5.33 -20.46 -2.38
CA ARG A 401 -4.33 -21.49 -2.69
C ARG A 401 -4.17 -21.61 -4.21
N ALA A 402 -2.93 -21.64 -4.70
CA ALA A 402 -2.62 -21.55 -6.12
C ALA A 402 -3.32 -22.62 -6.96
N GLU A 403 -3.39 -23.85 -6.45
CA GLU A 403 -4.06 -24.99 -7.11
C GLU A 403 -5.57 -24.82 -7.24
N SER A 404 -6.20 -24.02 -6.37
CA SER A 404 -7.65 -23.79 -6.38
C SER A 404 -8.04 -22.47 -7.06
N ALA A 405 -7.06 -21.65 -7.46
CA ALA A 405 -7.33 -20.30 -7.96
C ALA A 405 -8.30 -20.28 -9.17
N GLN A 406 -8.15 -21.20 -10.10
CA GLN A 406 -8.98 -21.27 -11.31
C GLN A 406 -10.43 -21.68 -11.04
N GLU A 407 -10.74 -22.29 -9.89
CA GLU A 407 -12.11 -22.61 -9.51
C GLU A 407 -12.91 -21.34 -9.20
N TYR A 408 -12.28 -20.37 -8.52
CA TYR A 408 -12.94 -19.17 -8.01
C TYR A 408 -12.72 -17.93 -8.87
N PHE A 409 -11.65 -17.89 -9.67
CA PHE A 409 -11.23 -16.72 -10.45
C PHE A 409 -10.96 -17.06 -11.91
N ASP A 410 -11.36 -16.16 -12.84
CA ASP A 410 -11.04 -16.27 -14.27
C ASP A 410 -9.61 -15.75 -14.49
N PHE A 411 -8.62 -16.55 -14.09
CA PHE A 411 -7.21 -16.23 -14.17
C PHE A 411 -6.38 -17.48 -14.47
N GLN A 412 -5.41 -17.33 -15.37
CA GLN A 412 -4.45 -18.37 -15.70
C GLN A 412 -3.05 -17.94 -15.21
N GLY A 413 -2.29 -18.88 -14.66
CA GLY A 413 -0.97 -18.60 -14.08
C GLY A 413 -1.02 -18.28 -12.59
N THR A 414 -0.04 -17.53 -12.11
CA THR A 414 0.15 -17.18 -10.70
C THR A 414 0.19 -15.66 -10.49
N SER A 415 -0.30 -15.21 -9.34
CA SER A 415 -0.30 -13.81 -8.90
C SER A 415 0.14 -13.71 -7.43
N PRO A 416 1.36 -14.09 -7.07
CA PRO A 416 1.76 -14.17 -5.66
C PRO A 416 1.85 -12.81 -4.98
N PHE A 417 1.97 -11.71 -5.75
CA PHE A 417 2.23 -10.36 -5.25
C PHE A 417 1.05 -9.40 -5.38
N MET A 418 -0.17 -9.89 -5.59
CA MET A 418 -1.37 -9.06 -5.80
C MET A 418 -1.24 -8.10 -7.01
N SER A 419 -0.53 -8.53 -8.06
CA SER A 419 -0.20 -7.69 -9.21
C SER A 419 -1.27 -7.70 -10.29
N PHE A 420 -2.27 -8.60 -10.23
CA PHE A 420 -3.29 -8.77 -11.27
C PHE A 420 -4.70 -8.74 -10.69
N THR A 421 -5.67 -8.23 -11.46
CA THR A 421 -7.09 -8.46 -11.21
C THR A 421 -7.61 -9.62 -12.05
N ALA A 422 -8.62 -10.31 -11.52
CA ALA A 422 -9.35 -11.38 -12.17
C ALA A 422 -10.85 -11.25 -11.90
N GLN A 423 -11.70 -11.73 -12.80
CA GLN A 423 -13.14 -11.84 -12.56
C GLN A 423 -13.43 -12.95 -11.56
N VAL A 424 -14.27 -12.66 -10.59
CA VAL A 424 -14.73 -13.64 -9.59
C VAL A 424 -15.85 -14.49 -10.19
N LYS A 425 -15.71 -15.80 -10.14
CA LYS A 425 -16.66 -16.76 -10.78
C LYS A 425 -17.87 -17.11 -9.91
N THR A 426 -17.83 -16.79 -8.62
CA THR A 426 -18.87 -17.13 -7.66
C THR A 426 -19.44 -15.91 -6.95
N LYS A 427 -20.70 -15.98 -6.50
CA LYS A 427 -21.33 -14.94 -5.69
C LYS A 427 -21.11 -15.12 -4.18
N GLU A 428 -20.44 -16.19 -3.80
CA GLU A 428 -20.21 -16.54 -2.39
C GLU A 428 -19.14 -15.72 -1.70
N LEU A 429 -18.42 -14.88 -2.44
CA LEU A 429 -17.28 -14.09 -1.97
C LEU A 429 -17.54 -12.57 -1.99
N PRO A 430 -18.62 -12.08 -1.36
CA PRO A 430 -19.00 -10.65 -1.45
C PRO A 430 -17.94 -9.71 -0.89
N ALA A 431 -17.18 -10.13 0.14
CA ALA A 431 -16.22 -9.25 0.80
C ALA A 431 -14.94 -8.98 -0.01
N ILE A 432 -14.70 -9.73 -1.10
CA ILE A 432 -13.52 -9.54 -1.97
C ILE A 432 -13.91 -9.23 -3.42
N THR A 433 -15.22 -9.15 -3.71
CA THR A 433 -15.72 -8.88 -5.06
C THR A 433 -15.99 -7.39 -5.21
N HIS A 434 -15.31 -6.75 -6.17
CA HIS A 434 -15.45 -5.33 -6.44
C HIS A 434 -16.72 -5.00 -7.23
N ALA A 435 -17.00 -3.70 -7.44
CA ALA A 435 -18.22 -3.23 -8.08
C ALA A 435 -18.41 -3.74 -9.52
N ASP A 436 -17.36 -4.09 -10.23
CA ASP A 436 -17.34 -4.66 -11.58
C ASP A 436 -17.23 -6.20 -11.63
N GLY A 437 -17.29 -6.86 -10.46
CA GLY A 437 -17.15 -8.30 -10.34
C GLY A 437 -15.70 -8.79 -10.31
N SER A 438 -14.71 -7.91 -10.37
CA SER A 438 -13.30 -8.26 -10.29
C SER A 438 -12.77 -8.35 -8.86
N ALA A 439 -11.61 -8.95 -8.68
CA ALA A 439 -10.83 -8.94 -7.45
C ALA A 439 -9.33 -8.84 -7.75
N ARG A 440 -8.57 -8.16 -6.89
CA ARG A 440 -7.09 -8.12 -6.95
C ARG A 440 -6.53 -9.38 -6.30
N LEU A 441 -6.14 -10.34 -7.13
CA LEU A 441 -5.84 -11.70 -6.73
C LEU A 441 -4.44 -11.86 -6.13
N GLN A 442 -4.36 -12.56 -4.99
CA GLN A 442 -3.14 -13.20 -4.51
C GLN A 442 -3.31 -14.72 -4.63
N THR A 443 -2.46 -15.38 -5.44
CA THR A 443 -2.29 -16.83 -5.39
C THR A 443 -1.17 -17.17 -4.42
N LEU A 444 -1.35 -18.21 -3.63
CA LEU A 444 -0.36 -18.63 -2.64
C LEU A 444 -0.02 -20.10 -2.83
N SER A 445 1.25 -20.40 -2.96
CA SER A 445 1.77 -21.76 -2.88
C SER A 445 2.47 -21.96 -1.53
N ARG A 446 2.69 -23.23 -1.17
CA ARG A 446 3.43 -23.58 0.04
C ARG A 446 4.88 -23.04 0.00
N ASP A 447 5.49 -22.98 -1.18
CA ASP A 447 6.85 -22.50 -1.36
C ASP A 447 6.96 -20.98 -1.14
N ASP A 448 5.87 -20.23 -1.37
CA ASP A 448 5.84 -18.78 -1.15
C ASP A 448 5.79 -18.44 0.35
N ASN A 449 4.90 -19.10 1.11
CA ASN A 449 4.74 -18.89 2.54
C ASN A 449 4.08 -20.11 3.21
N PRO A 450 4.87 -21.03 3.77
CA PRO A 450 4.36 -22.27 4.35
C PRO A 450 3.34 -22.06 5.46
N ASP A 451 3.58 -21.10 6.35
CA ASP A 451 2.70 -20.81 7.48
C ASP A 451 1.33 -20.28 7.03
N PHE A 452 1.32 -19.48 5.96
CA PHE A 452 0.09 -18.93 5.43
C PHE A 452 -0.68 -19.98 4.61
N ASP A 453 0.02 -20.87 3.90
CA ASP A 453 -0.60 -22.03 3.23
C ASP A 453 -1.23 -23.00 4.24
N ASP A 454 -0.55 -23.29 5.37
CA ASP A 454 -1.09 -24.12 6.44
C ASP A 454 -2.37 -23.50 7.05
N LEU A 455 -2.43 -22.17 7.17
CA LEU A 455 -3.65 -21.47 7.61
C LEU A 455 -4.78 -21.59 6.58
N LEU A 456 -4.50 -21.36 5.30
CA LEU A 456 -5.49 -21.52 4.22
C LEU A 456 -6.01 -22.95 4.15
N LEU A 457 -5.14 -23.94 4.28
CA LEU A 457 -5.52 -25.35 4.31
C LEU A 457 -6.39 -25.68 5.54
N ALA A 458 -6.08 -25.13 6.71
CA ALA A 458 -6.89 -25.31 7.91
C ALA A 458 -8.28 -24.68 7.76
N PHE A 459 -8.34 -23.48 7.13
CA PHE A 459 -9.60 -22.80 6.84
C PHE A 459 -10.43 -23.58 5.80
N GLU A 460 -9.80 -24.08 4.73
CA GLU A 460 -10.44 -24.94 3.71
C GLU A 460 -11.04 -26.21 4.33
N LYS A 461 -10.29 -26.93 5.17
CA LYS A 461 -10.79 -28.13 5.86
C LYS A 461 -12.05 -27.87 6.69
N ARG A 462 -12.17 -26.68 7.24
CA ARG A 462 -13.28 -26.28 8.11
C ARG A 462 -14.49 -25.74 7.34
N THR A 463 -14.25 -25.05 6.24
CA THR A 463 -15.26 -24.29 5.51
C THR A 463 -15.55 -24.80 4.10
N GLY A 464 -14.68 -25.64 3.54
CA GLY A 464 -14.71 -26.03 2.13
C GLY A 464 -14.18 -24.95 1.18
N LEU A 465 -13.65 -23.83 1.70
CA LEU A 465 -13.22 -22.67 0.90
C LEU A 465 -11.74 -22.38 1.12
N PRO A 466 -10.87 -22.48 0.09
CA PRO A 466 -9.44 -22.16 0.18
C PRO A 466 -9.15 -20.66 -0.08
N VAL A 467 -10.03 -19.76 0.34
CA VAL A 467 -9.95 -18.31 0.06
C VAL A 467 -10.16 -17.52 1.34
N LEU A 468 -9.29 -16.53 1.59
CA LEU A 468 -9.45 -15.52 2.65
C LEU A 468 -9.39 -14.12 2.05
N LEU A 469 -10.04 -13.15 2.71
CA LEU A 469 -9.77 -11.73 2.52
C LEU A 469 -8.41 -11.42 3.15
N ASN A 470 -7.54 -10.72 2.40
CA ASN A 470 -6.23 -10.24 2.85
C ASN A 470 -6.08 -8.74 2.60
N THR A 471 -5.73 -7.98 3.64
CA THR A 471 -5.41 -6.56 3.55
C THR A 471 -4.28 -6.20 4.51
N SER A 472 -3.61 -5.05 4.29
CA SER A 472 -2.48 -4.60 5.11
C SER A 472 -2.85 -4.41 6.58
N PHE A 473 -1.92 -4.74 7.48
CA PHE A 473 -2.09 -4.50 8.91
C PHE A 473 -1.60 -3.09 9.27
N ASN A 474 -2.52 -2.14 9.21
CA ASN A 474 -2.35 -0.73 9.59
C ASN A 474 -3.74 -0.07 9.75
N LEU A 475 -3.81 1.12 10.36
CA LEU A 475 -4.97 1.99 10.35
C LEU A 475 -4.92 3.00 9.19
N ALA A 476 -5.93 3.84 9.06
CA ALA A 476 -5.96 4.88 8.02
C ALA A 476 -4.85 5.90 8.23
N GLY A 477 -4.05 6.14 7.19
CA GLY A 477 -2.95 7.10 7.23
C GLY A 477 -1.65 6.57 7.83
N ASP A 478 -1.69 5.43 8.52
CA ASP A 478 -0.51 4.81 9.10
C ASP A 478 0.25 3.94 8.08
N PRO A 479 1.57 3.83 8.20
CA PRO A 479 2.34 2.82 7.49
C PRO A 479 1.97 1.40 7.97
N LEU A 480 2.47 0.40 7.26
CA LEU A 480 2.39 -0.99 7.70
C LEU A 480 3.09 -1.16 9.06
N VAL A 481 2.52 -1.96 9.96
CA VAL A 481 3.16 -2.24 11.25
C VAL A 481 4.53 -2.86 11.04
N GLU A 482 5.55 -2.28 11.67
CA GLU A 482 6.95 -2.70 11.51
C GLU A 482 7.42 -3.55 12.70
N THR A 483 7.08 -3.15 13.93
CA THR A 483 7.53 -3.81 15.16
C THR A 483 6.39 -4.52 15.89
N PRO A 484 6.68 -5.47 16.81
CA PRO A 484 5.66 -6.07 17.67
C PRO A 484 4.85 -5.04 18.45
N GLU A 485 5.47 -3.97 18.96
CA GLU A 485 4.78 -2.89 19.68
C GLU A 485 3.81 -2.14 18.76
N ASN A 486 4.21 -1.85 17.51
CA ASN A 486 3.31 -1.24 16.53
C ASN A 486 2.10 -2.15 16.26
N ALA A 487 2.32 -3.47 16.15
CA ALA A 487 1.26 -4.43 15.96
C ALA A 487 0.28 -4.48 17.14
N ILE A 488 0.82 -4.54 18.38
CA ILE A 488 0.03 -4.52 19.61
C ILE A 488 -0.77 -3.22 19.72
N GLN A 489 -0.13 -2.08 19.50
CA GLN A 489 -0.78 -0.77 19.57
C GLN A 489 -1.90 -0.64 18.54
N THR A 490 -1.63 -1.00 17.28
CA THR A 490 -2.63 -0.99 16.21
C THR A 490 -3.80 -1.94 16.51
N PHE A 491 -3.52 -3.12 17.08
CA PHE A 491 -4.53 -4.05 17.53
C PHE A 491 -5.41 -3.44 18.62
N LEU A 492 -4.81 -2.89 19.66
CA LEU A 492 -5.53 -2.28 20.78
C LEU A 492 -6.36 -1.05 20.37
N ASP A 493 -5.91 -0.28 19.36
CA ASP A 493 -6.56 0.95 18.86
C ASP A 493 -7.68 0.68 17.82
N SER A 494 -7.91 -0.57 17.46
CA SER A 494 -8.85 -0.97 16.41
C SER A 494 -9.93 -1.91 16.94
N GLU A 495 -10.95 -2.17 16.13
CA GLU A 495 -12.01 -3.17 16.38
C GLU A 495 -11.62 -4.59 15.88
N LEU A 496 -10.32 -4.88 15.79
CA LEU A 496 -9.84 -6.22 15.48
C LEU A 496 -10.15 -7.20 16.62
N ASP A 497 -10.58 -8.42 16.27
CA ASP A 497 -11.00 -9.42 17.24
C ASP A 497 -9.82 -10.22 17.83
N LEU A 498 -8.79 -10.48 17.00
CA LEU A 498 -7.66 -11.32 17.33
C LEU A 498 -6.38 -10.79 16.70
N LEU A 499 -5.25 -10.94 17.41
CA LEU A 499 -3.91 -10.74 16.87
C LEU A 499 -3.12 -12.04 16.97
N VAL A 500 -2.51 -12.44 15.87
CA VAL A 500 -1.43 -13.44 15.82
C VAL A 500 -0.12 -12.68 15.89
N LEU A 501 0.64 -12.84 16.96
CA LEU A 501 1.95 -12.23 17.16
C LEU A 501 3.01 -13.32 17.32
N GLY A 502 3.81 -13.56 16.27
CA GLY A 502 4.68 -14.73 16.23
C GLY A 502 3.90 -16.04 16.33
N GLN A 503 4.07 -16.77 17.43
CA GLN A 503 3.36 -18.01 17.73
C GLN A 503 2.20 -17.84 18.71
N TYR A 504 1.94 -16.62 19.16
CA TYR A 504 0.94 -16.33 20.18
C TYR A 504 -0.38 -15.86 19.57
N LEU A 505 -1.48 -16.39 20.10
CA LEU A 505 -2.83 -15.83 19.92
C LEU A 505 -3.05 -14.79 21.02
N VAL A 506 -3.39 -13.59 20.62
CA VAL A 506 -3.53 -12.45 21.52
C VAL A 506 -4.95 -11.89 21.42
N ARG A 507 -5.61 -11.75 22.56
CA ARG A 507 -6.94 -11.17 22.70
C ARG A 507 -6.89 -9.95 23.61
N LYS A 508 -7.82 -9.03 23.41
CA LYS A 508 -8.02 -7.90 24.34
C LYS A 508 -8.75 -8.41 25.58
N LYS A 509 -8.25 -8.03 26.74
CA LYS A 509 -9.00 -8.17 27.98
C LYS A 509 -10.14 -7.15 28.00
N SER A 510 -11.27 -7.53 28.55
CA SER A 510 -12.30 -6.59 28.97
C SER A 510 -11.89 -5.87 30.26
N LEU A 511 -12.46 -4.69 30.50
CA LEU A 511 -12.37 -4.06 31.81
C LEU A 511 -12.79 -5.06 32.88
N PRO A 512 -12.04 -5.24 33.98
CA PRO A 512 -12.44 -6.11 35.06
C PRO A 512 -13.85 -5.77 35.57
N SER A 513 -14.68 -6.80 35.71
CA SER A 513 -16.02 -6.67 36.28
C SER A 513 -16.03 -6.67 37.81
N ASP A 514 -14.86 -6.96 38.43
CA ASP A 514 -14.68 -6.93 39.87
C ASP A 514 -14.58 -5.48 40.36
N LEU A 515 -15.61 -5.04 41.05
CA LEU A 515 -15.70 -3.69 41.60
C LEU A 515 -14.70 -3.44 42.76
N GLU A 516 -14.11 -4.49 43.31
CA GLU A 516 -13.06 -4.41 44.35
C GLU A 516 -11.66 -4.30 43.74
N ALA A 517 -11.54 -4.39 42.38
CA ALA A 517 -10.29 -4.15 41.71
C ALA A 517 -9.84 -2.69 41.90
N LYS A 518 -8.52 -2.50 42.07
CA LYS A 518 -7.89 -1.20 42.29
C LYS A 518 -7.22 -0.71 41.02
N PRO A 519 -7.84 0.23 40.30
CA PRO A 519 -7.22 0.78 39.10
C PRO A 519 -6.07 1.71 39.47
N ILE A 520 -5.04 1.70 38.63
CA ILE A 520 -3.92 2.65 38.70
C ILE A 520 -3.80 3.37 37.36
N HIS A 521 -3.66 4.68 37.38
CA HIS A 521 -3.44 5.41 36.13
C HIS A 521 -2.06 5.10 35.53
N THR A 522 -1.99 5.01 34.21
CA THR A 522 -0.70 4.87 33.54
C THR A 522 0.10 6.17 33.67
N PRO A 523 1.47 6.08 33.73
CA PRO A 523 2.30 7.27 33.81
C PRO A 523 1.98 8.27 32.70
N GLY A 524 1.65 9.48 33.07
CA GLY A 524 1.24 10.49 32.10
C GLY A 524 1.02 11.87 32.75
N ASN A 525 0.73 12.85 31.92
CA ASN A 525 0.42 14.22 32.31
C ASN A 525 -0.95 14.62 31.79
N ALA A 526 -1.65 15.48 32.52
CA ALA A 526 -2.88 16.11 32.06
C ALA A 526 -2.66 17.61 31.89
N GLU A 527 -3.20 18.18 30.84
CA GLU A 527 -3.18 19.60 30.56
C GLU A 527 -4.58 20.11 30.17
N MET A 528 -4.94 21.31 30.61
CA MET A 528 -6.15 21.97 30.13
C MET A 528 -5.86 22.62 28.78
N VAL A 529 -6.66 22.30 27.80
CA VAL A 529 -6.61 22.93 26.47
C VAL A 529 -7.65 24.04 26.45
N SER A 530 -7.21 25.29 26.26
CA SER A 530 -8.06 26.47 26.18
C SER A 530 -8.20 26.93 24.71
N ASP A 531 -9.29 27.63 24.39
CA ASP A 531 -9.42 28.34 23.13
C ASP A 531 -8.52 29.60 23.06
N GLN A 532 -8.61 30.36 21.95
CA GLN A 532 -7.87 31.60 21.76
C GLN A 532 -8.28 32.71 22.74
N GLU A 533 -9.42 32.60 23.40
CA GLU A 533 -9.94 33.53 24.38
C GLU A 533 -9.63 33.10 25.83
N GLY A 534 -8.99 31.92 25.99
CA GLY A 534 -8.57 31.38 27.29
C GLY A 534 -9.67 30.57 28.02
N GLU A 535 -10.82 30.34 27.38
CA GLU A 535 -11.84 29.45 27.95
C GLU A 535 -11.46 27.98 27.81
N PRO A 536 -11.62 27.15 28.85
CA PRO A 536 -11.29 25.75 28.80
C PRO A 536 -12.19 24.98 27.85
N LEU A 537 -11.62 24.43 26.77
CA LEU A 537 -12.35 23.63 25.78
C LEU A 537 -12.41 22.14 26.16
N ASN A 538 -11.26 21.59 26.56
CA ASN A 538 -11.12 20.17 26.89
C ASN A 538 -9.94 19.94 27.82
N VAL A 539 -9.90 18.76 28.41
CA VAL A 539 -8.73 18.24 29.11
C VAL A 539 -8.01 17.27 28.18
N ARG A 540 -6.70 17.37 28.11
CA ARG A 540 -5.86 16.44 27.37
C ARG A 540 -5.00 15.65 28.32
N ILE A 541 -5.16 14.32 28.30
CA ILE A 541 -4.31 13.40 29.06
C ILE A 541 -3.27 12.82 28.08
N SER A 542 -2.00 12.96 28.43
CA SER A 542 -0.87 12.41 27.65
C SER A 542 -0.23 11.28 28.43
N SER A 543 -0.23 10.08 27.86
CA SER A 543 0.37 8.88 28.47
C SER A 543 1.02 8.01 27.40
N ALA A 544 2.20 7.47 27.71
CA ALA A 544 2.95 6.57 26.82
C ALA A 544 3.12 7.10 25.38
N GLY A 545 3.39 8.43 25.24
CA GLY A 545 3.58 9.08 23.95
C GLY A 545 2.30 9.35 23.16
N ARG A 546 1.12 9.16 23.77
CA ARG A 546 -0.21 9.39 23.19
C ARG A 546 -0.93 10.50 23.93
N THR A 547 -1.80 11.19 23.20
CA THR A 547 -2.67 12.24 23.72
C THR A 547 -4.14 11.85 23.52
N HIS A 548 -4.95 12.07 24.56
CA HIS A 548 -6.37 11.79 24.57
C HIS A 548 -7.14 12.99 25.09
N ASP A 549 -8.12 13.45 24.31
CA ASP A 549 -9.03 14.50 24.76
C ASP A 549 -10.09 13.86 25.68
N SER A 550 -10.24 14.40 26.88
CA SER A 550 -11.10 13.94 27.95
C SER A 550 -11.94 15.08 28.51
N ASP A 551 -13.04 14.79 29.19
CA ASP A 551 -13.79 15.77 29.97
C ASP A 551 -13.23 15.88 31.42
N ALA A 552 -13.66 16.90 32.15
CA ALA A 552 -13.19 17.14 33.51
C ALA A 552 -13.53 15.98 34.48
N LEU A 553 -14.68 15.31 34.28
CA LEU A 553 -15.08 14.15 35.06
C LEU A 553 -14.21 12.93 34.76
N GLU A 554 -13.88 12.72 33.49
CA GLU A 554 -12.98 11.63 33.07
C GLU A 554 -11.55 11.85 33.60
N LEU A 555 -11.08 13.12 33.64
CA LEU A 555 -9.83 13.47 34.32
C LEU A 555 -9.88 13.15 35.80
N GLY A 556 -10.94 13.56 36.52
CA GLY A 556 -11.09 13.28 37.95
C GLY A 556 -11.08 11.78 38.25
N ILE A 557 -11.77 10.97 37.42
CA ILE A 557 -11.75 9.51 37.54
C ILE A 557 -10.34 8.97 37.28
N TRP A 558 -9.62 9.50 36.29
CA TRP A 558 -8.25 9.10 35.98
C TRP A 558 -7.30 9.42 37.15
N GLU A 559 -7.40 10.59 37.74
CA GLU A 559 -6.61 10.99 38.92
C GLU A 559 -6.95 10.14 40.17
N ALA A 560 -8.21 9.74 40.32
CA ALA A 560 -8.65 8.86 41.40
C ALA A 560 -8.17 7.40 41.27
N CYS A 561 -7.69 7.00 40.08
CA CYS A 561 -7.07 5.71 39.83
C CYS A 561 -5.64 5.70 40.37
N ASP A 562 -5.47 5.70 41.69
CA ASP A 562 -4.21 5.80 42.43
C ASP A 562 -3.62 4.45 42.86
N GLY A 563 -4.32 3.34 42.59
CA GLY A 563 -3.96 2.00 43.02
C GLY A 563 -4.33 1.70 44.51
N GLN A 564 -4.95 2.66 45.20
CA GLN A 564 -5.41 2.50 46.59
C GLN A 564 -6.91 2.28 46.65
N SER A 565 -7.67 3.11 45.91
CA SER A 565 -9.13 3.10 45.87
C SER A 565 -9.63 2.01 44.94
N THR A 566 -10.71 1.32 45.34
CA THR A 566 -11.40 0.34 44.48
C THR A 566 -12.30 1.04 43.47
N ILE A 567 -12.72 0.34 42.39
CA ILE A 567 -13.71 0.85 41.44
C ILE A 567 -14.98 1.25 42.17
N SER A 568 -15.45 0.44 43.15
CA SER A 568 -16.66 0.72 43.92
C SER A 568 -16.55 2.00 44.76
N GLU A 569 -15.41 2.24 45.40
CA GLU A 569 -15.16 3.45 46.18
C GLU A 569 -15.12 4.71 45.28
N ILE A 570 -14.44 4.64 44.15
CA ILE A 570 -14.40 5.74 43.16
C ILE A 570 -15.81 6.01 42.63
N GLN A 571 -16.57 4.98 42.27
CA GLN A 571 -17.96 5.14 41.81
C GLN A 571 -18.84 5.80 42.85
N ALA A 572 -18.76 5.36 44.11
CA ALA A 572 -19.55 5.93 45.20
C ALA A 572 -19.23 7.42 45.41
N TRP A 573 -17.95 7.78 45.43
CA TRP A 573 -17.52 9.17 45.58
C TRP A 573 -18.03 10.09 44.47
N PHE A 574 -17.89 9.68 43.19
CA PHE A 574 -18.37 10.49 42.05
C PHE A 574 -19.90 10.57 41.97
N GLN A 575 -20.61 9.57 42.48
CA GLN A 575 -22.09 9.63 42.61
C GLN A 575 -22.52 10.65 43.66
N GLU A 576 -21.82 10.66 44.83
CA GLU A 576 -22.15 11.55 45.94
C GLU A 576 -21.77 13.01 45.64
N GLU A 577 -20.58 13.27 45.16
CA GLU A 577 -20.03 14.62 44.98
C GLU A 577 -20.51 15.29 43.70
N HIS A 578 -20.67 14.52 42.63
CA HIS A 578 -21.00 15.08 41.28
C HIS A 578 -22.40 14.70 40.76
N GLY A 579 -23.12 13.88 41.50
CA GLY A 579 -24.46 13.43 41.10
C GLY A 579 -24.47 12.57 39.80
N GLU A 580 -23.31 12.02 39.43
CA GLU A 580 -23.16 11.24 38.20
C GLU A 580 -23.77 9.85 38.38
N SER A 581 -24.35 9.29 37.33
CA SER A 581 -24.96 7.96 37.41
C SER A 581 -23.85 6.86 37.44
N ALA A 582 -24.12 5.75 38.11
CA ALA A 582 -23.21 4.59 38.14
C ALA A 582 -22.87 4.14 36.69
N LYS A 583 -23.83 4.15 35.78
CA LYS A 583 -23.64 3.81 34.36
C LYS A 583 -22.75 4.83 33.65
N GLY A 584 -22.87 6.10 33.96
CA GLY A 584 -22.02 7.16 33.39
C GLY A 584 -20.57 7.01 33.81
N ILE A 585 -20.35 6.73 35.10
CA ILE A 585 -19.01 6.49 35.65
C ILE A 585 -18.40 5.21 35.06
N GLN A 586 -19.16 4.13 34.98
CA GLN A 586 -18.72 2.87 34.36
C GLN A 586 -18.30 3.09 32.89
N SER A 587 -19.06 3.84 32.12
CA SER A 587 -18.73 4.18 30.73
C SER A 587 -17.41 4.97 30.61
N ARG A 588 -17.07 5.81 31.62
CA ARG A 588 -15.80 6.54 31.67
C ARG A 588 -14.64 5.63 31.99
N PHE A 589 -14.80 4.70 32.94
CA PHE A 589 -13.80 3.65 33.19
C PHE A 589 -13.52 2.82 31.93
N GLU A 590 -14.58 2.42 31.21
CA GLU A 590 -14.45 1.69 29.95
C GLU A 590 -13.66 2.49 28.89
N ARG A 591 -13.90 3.80 28.76
CA ARG A 591 -13.14 4.66 27.87
C ARG A 591 -11.68 4.81 28.30
N LEU A 592 -11.41 5.08 29.59
CA LEU A 592 -10.04 5.16 30.12
C LEU A 592 -9.28 3.85 29.91
N TRP A 593 -9.95 2.73 30.09
CA TRP A 593 -9.38 1.40 29.82
C TRP A 593 -9.08 1.19 28.33
N GLN A 594 -10.03 1.49 27.46
CA GLN A 594 -9.85 1.39 26.01
C GLN A 594 -8.74 2.30 25.50
N LYS A 595 -8.57 3.47 26.11
CA LYS A 595 -7.50 4.43 25.82
C LYS A 595 -6.17 4.07 26.50
N ARG A 596 -6.15 3.01 27.31
CA ARG A 596 -4.98 2.58 28.11
C ARG A 596 -4.44 3.64 29.08
N LEU A 597 -5.32 4.46 29.59
CA LEU A 597 -5.01 5.48 30.59
C LEU A 597 -5.04 4.92 32.01
N ILE A 598 -5.64 3.73 32.21
CA ILE A 598 -5.66 2.99 33.46
C ILE A 598 -5.25 1.54 33.23
N GLN A 599 -4.70 0.93 34.27
CA GLN A 599 -4.35 -0.50 34.36
C GLN A 599 -4.70 -1.01 35.75
N PHE A 600 -4.56 -2.30 36.03
CA PHE A 600 -4.77 -2.91 37.32
C PHE A 600 -3.50 -3.57 37.79
N GLN A 601 -3.21 -3.48 39.07
CA GLN A 601 -2.07 -4.17 39.69
C GLN A 601 -2.25 -5.68 39.55
N HIS A 602 -1.21 -6.37 39.11
CA HIS A 602 -1.21 -7.83 39.13
C HIS A 602 -1.12 -8.32 40.60
N PRO A 603 -1.95 -9.33 41.03
CA PRO A 603 -1.94 -9.81 42.42
C PRO A 603 -0.61 -10.38 42.88
N GLU A 604 0.36 -10.63 42.01
CA GLU A 604 1.68 -11.17 42.37
C GLU A 604 2.75 -10.10 42.73
N HIS A 605 2.42 -8.81 42.63
CA HIS A 605 3.33 -7.70 42.98
C HIS A 605 2.82 -6.80 44.11
N SER A 606 1.85 -7.28 44.91
CA SER A 606 1.35 -6.59 46.11
C SER A 606 2.07 -7.03 47.40
#